data_d07abc54f264d7f26c78feb3968f070c
#
_entry.id   d07abc54f264d7f26c78feb3968f070c
#
_cell.length_a   1.000
_cell.length_b   1.000
_cell.length_c   1.000
_cell.angle_alpha   90.00
_cell.angle_beta   90.00
_cell.angle_gamma   90.00
#
_symmetry.space_group_name_H-M   'P 1'
#
loop_
_entity.id
_entity.type
_entity.pdbx_description
1 polymer ?
#
loop_
_entity_poly.entity_id
_entity_poly.type
_entity_poly.pdbx_seq_one_letter_code
_entity_poly.pdbx_strand_id
1 'polypeptide(L)'
;MNKAEDLWNILTWLGVENRPFYRFRSTYCVMGGYGGYKVVGHKNLESLNAELNTVMLRRKKDEVLDLPPKIHSTEYVELTKKQQIMYRDIKNGIIADLENILTSVNPLSCTLRLRQLTGGLFTEENPKLERLMDMLSEENIPNGYKALIFSQWEKITEVYYEALKEYNPAYIVGKVSPEDREAEKERFQNDPECKLAIGTIGAMGTGFTLTKASYVFFIDKAWVSGDNAQAEDRAHRIGTEDTVNVISLVAKGTIDEGIEEYLIENQDLFDRVVDGKGSKHDIRQVLNNLLKI
;
A
#
# COMPACT_ATOMS: atom_id res chain seq x y z
N MET A 1 -2.30 -6.73 -10.41
CA MET A 1 -2.34 -6.38 -11.86
C MET A 1 -2.44 -4.88 -11.95
N ASN A 2 -1.51 -4.23 -12.62
CA ASN A 2 -1.48 -2.76 -12.74
C ASN A 2 -1.93 -2.28 -14.12
N LYS A 3 -1.90 -3.16 -15.12
CA LYS A 3 -2.27 -2.84 -16.51
C LYS A 3 -2.94 -4.03 -17.17
N ALA A 4 -3.88 -3.78 -18.09
CA ALA A 4 -4.52 -4.85 -18.85
C ALA A 4 -3.50 -5.69 -19.65
N GLU A 5 -2.40 -5.08 -20.11
CA GLU A 5 -1.34 -5.77 -20.86
C GLU A 5 -0.64 -6.87 -20.07
N ASP A 6 -0.66 -6.83 -18.72
CA ASP A 6 -0.04 -7.83 -17.86
C ASP A 6 -0.68 -9.22 -18.01
N LEU A 7 -1.93 -9.28 -18.49
CA LEU A 7 -2.67 -10.52 -18.67
C LEU A 7 -2.28 -11.29 -19.93
N TRP A 8 -1.62 -10.66 -20.90
CA TRP A 8 -1.29 -11.30 -22.17
C TRP A 8 -0.50 -12.59 -21.99
N ASN A 9 0.55 -12.59 -21.17
CA ASN A 9 1.37 -13.76 -20.93
C ASN A 9 0.56 -14.92 -20.33
N ILE A 10 -0.31 -14.62 -19.36
CA ILE A 10 -1.12 -15.62 -18.66
C ILE A 10 -2.15 -16.23 -19.63
N LEU A 11 -2.87 -15.38 -20.36
CA LEU A 11 -3.89 -15.82 -21.33
C LEU A 11 -3.26 -16.61 -22.49
N THR A 12 -2.07 -16.21 -22.95
CA THR A 12 -1.33 -16.95 -23.98
C THR A 12 -0.88 -18.31 -23.47
N TRP A 13 -0.35 -18.37 -22.25
CA TRP A 13 0.04 -19.64 -21.62
C TRP A 13 -1.14 -20.60 -21.42
N LEU A 14 -2.33 -20.06 -21.11
CA LEU A 14 -3.57 -20.83 -20.98
C LEU A 14 -4.20 -21.20 -22.33
N GLY A 15 -3.61 -20.77 -23.46
CA GLY A 15 -4.11 -21.08 -24.81
C GLY A 15 -5.39 -20.32 -25.23
N VAL A 16 -5.79 -19.29 -24.46
CA VAL A 16 -6.97 -18.46 -24.75
C VAL A 16 -6.61 -17.32 -25.69
N GLU A 17 -5.43 -16.76 -25.51
CA GLU A 17 -4.95 -15.65 -26.33
C GLU A 17 -3.92 -16.12 -27.35
N ASN A 18 -4.22 -15.93 -28.64
CA ASN A 18 -3.34 -16.29 -29.75
C ASN A 18 -2.81 -15.08 -30.52
N ARG A 19 -3.29 -13.87 -30.19
CA ARG A 19 -2.82 -12.64 -30.85
C ARG A 19 -1.41 -12.28 -30.37
N PRO A 20 -0.53 -11.76 -31.23
CA PRO A 20 0.74 -11.20 -30.82
C PRO A 20 0.53 -10.07 -29.81
N PHE A 21 1.48 -9.89 -28.89
CA PHE A 21 1.42 -8.88 -27.80
C PHE A 21 0.98 -7.50 -28.27
N TYR A 22 1.54 -7.00 -29.39
CA TYR A 22 1.21 -5.67 -29.89
C TYR A 22 -0.27 -5.53 -30.30
N ARG A 23 -0.91 -6.60 -30.81
CA ARG A 23 -2.33 -6.62 -31.13
C ARG A 23 -3.21 -6.67 -29.87
N PHE A 24 -2.84 -7.52 -28.91
CA PHE A 24 -3.52 -7.57 -27.63
C PHE A 24 -3.46 -6.18 -26.95
N ARG A 25 -2.27 -5.59 -26.88
CA ARG A 25 -2.06 -4.26 -26.31
C ARG A 25 -2.87 -3.18 -27.03
N SER A 26 -2.91 -3.19 -28.35
CA SER A 26 -3.71 -2.22 -29.12
C SER A 26 -5.22 -2.42 -28.96
N THR A 27 -5.67 -3.62 -28.62
CA THR A 27 -7.09 -3.94 -28.37
C THR A 27 -7.53 -3.42 -27.02
N TYR A 28 -6.72 -3.57 -25.97
CA TYR A 28 -7.11 -3.32 -24.58
C TYR A 28 -6.48 -2.09 -23.96
N CYS A 29 -5.46 -1.51 -24.58
CA CYS A 29 -4.79 -0.32 -24.09
C CYS A 29 -4.98 0.87 -25.02
N VAL A 30 -5.07 2.06 -24.42
CA VAL A 30 -4.97 3.33 -25.13
C VAL A 30 -3.52 3.75 -25.11
N MET A 31 -2.93 3.91 -26.29
CA MET A 31 -1.53 4.28 -26.46
C MET A 31 -1.40 5.80 -26.60
N GLY A 32 -0.33 6.38 -26.01
CA GLY A 32 -0.06 7.81 -26.07
C GLY A 32 1.37 8.14 -25.61
N GLY A 33 1.62 9.42 -25.28
CA GLY A 33 2.94 9.93 -24.96
C GLY A 33 3.81 10.17 -26.21
N TYR A 34 5.06 10.60 -26.00
CA TYR A 34 6.01 10.81 -27.07
C TYR A 34 6.26 9.48 -27.81
N GLY A 35 6.06 9.45 -29.14
CA GLY A 35 6.18 8.24 -29.96
C GLY A 35 5.04 7.23 -29.85
N GLY A 36 4.00 7.46 -29.02
CA GLY A 36 2.84 6.57 -28.92
C GLY A 36 3.11 5.22 -28.21
N TYR A 37 4.21 5.06 -27.48
CA TYR A 37 4.59 3.78 -26.88
C TYR A 37 4.09 3.61 -25.43
N LYS A 38 3.62 4.66 -24.79
CA LYS A 38 3.16 4.62 -23.39
C LYS A 38 1.68 4.24 -23.33
N VAL A 39 1.32 3.31 -22.46
CA VAL A 39 -0.09 3.07 -22.12
C VAL A 39 -0.57 4.26 -21.29
N VAL A 40 -1.61 4.91 -21.76
CA VAL A 40 -2.21 6.10 -21.15
C VAL A 40 -3.64 5.88 -20.71
N GLY A 41 -4.17 4.69 -20.92
CA GLY A 41 -5.51 4.28 -20.53
C GLY A 41 -5.84 2.89 -21.02
N HIS A 42 -7.04 2.44 -20.72
CA HIS A 42 -7.54 1.12 -21.08
C HIS A 42 -8.89 1.22 -21.78
N LYS A 43 -9.21 0.24 -22.63
CA LYS A 43 -10.46 0.14 -23.39
C LYS A 43 -10.89 -1.31 -23.53
N ASN A 44 -12.13 -1.55 -23.93
CA ASN A 44 -12.70 -2.89 -24.16
C ASN A 44 -12.54 -3.84 -22.96
N LEU A 45 -12.58 -3.31 -21.73
CA LEU A 45 -12.34 -4.10 -20.52
C LEU A 45 -13.41 -5.16 -20.27
N GLU A 46 -14.64 -4.91 -20.71
CA GLU A 46 -15.74 -5.90 -20.64
C GLU A 46 -15.44 -7.15 -21.51
N SER A 47 -14.88 -6.93 -22.71
CA SER A 47 -14.45 -8.03 -23.57
C SER A 47 -13.29 -8.81 -22.96
N LEU A 48 -12.33 -8.12 -22.32
CA LEU A 48 -11.21 -8.75 -21.62
C LEU A 48 -11.71 -9.56 -20.42
N ASN A 49 -12.66 -9.04 -19.67
CA ASN A 49 -13.31 -9.75 -18.56
C ASN A 49 -14.04 -11.02 -19.07
N ALA A 50 -14.75 -10.93 -20.18
CA ALA A 50 -15.41 -12.09 -20.78
C ALA A 50 -14.40 -13.18 -21.18
N GLU A 51 -13.26 -12.81 -21.79
CA GLU A 51 -12.18 -13.75 -22.10
C GLU A 51 -11.59 -14.39 -20.82
N LEU A 52 -11.33 -13.60 -19.78
CA LEU A 52 -10.83 -14.09 -18.49
C LEU A 52 -11.79 -15.11 -17.86
N ASN A 53 -13.08 -14.84 -17.88
CA ASN A 53 -14.10 -15.70 -17.25
C ASN A 53 -14.21 -17.08 -17.92
N THR A 54 -13.64 -17.28 -19.09
CA THR A 54 -13.58 -18.61 -19.72
C THR A 54 -12.56 -19.55 -19.06
N VAL A 55 -11.56 -18.99 -18.38
CA VAL A 55 -10.42 -19.75 -17.81
C VAL A 55 -10.14 -19.42 -16.35
N MET A 56 -10.86 -18.47 -15.77
CA MET A 56 -10.66 -18.02 -14.40
C MET A 56 -11.86 -18.41 -13.52
N LEU A 57 -11.58 -19.07 -12.41
CA LEU A 57 -12.55 -19.24 -11.34
C LEU A 57 -12.27 -18.19 -10.26
N ARG A 58 -13.14 -17.19 -10.13
CA ARG A 58 -13.07 -16.13 -9.13
C ARG A 58 -14.03 -16.41 -7.98
N ARG A 59 -13.51 -16.43 -6.75
CA ARG A 59 -14.31 -16.47 -5.53
C ARG A 59 -13.87 -15.33 -4.63
N LYS A 60 -14.78 -14.49 -4.19
CA LYS A 60 -14.52 -13.41 -3.25
C LYS A 60 -14.71 -13.89 -1.83
N LYS A 61 -13.95 -13.30 -0.89
CA LYS A 61 -14.02 -13.67 0.52
C LYS A 61 -15.40 -13.45 1.11
N ASP A 62 -16.03 -12.33 0.78
CA ASP A 62 -17.37 -11.94 1.19
C ASP A 62 -18.50 -12.85 0.66
N GLU A 63 -18.22 -13.60 -0.41
CA GLU A 63 -19.17 -14.57 -0.99
C GLU A 63 -19.06 -15.97 -0.40
N VAL A 64 -17.88 -16.34 0.14
CA VAL A 64 -17.57 -17.73 0.52
C VAL A 64 -17.12 -17.90 1.97
N LEU A 65 -16.85 -16.83 2.68
CA LEU A 65 -16.42 -16.85 4.08
C LEU A 65 -17.31 -15.94 4.92
N ASP A 66 -17.67 -16.43 6.11
CA ASP A 66 -18.30 -15.62 7.14
C ASP A 66 -17.19 -15.04 8.03
N LEU A 67 -16.76 -13.83 7.70
CA LEU A 67 -15.71 -13.10 8.42
C LEU A 67 -16.31 -11.84 9.06
N PRO A 68 -15.77 -11.40 10.21
CA PRO A 68 -16.12 -10.11 10.77
C PRO A 68 -15.91 -8.96 9.78
N PRO A 69 -16.58 -7.81 9.94
CA PRO A 69 -16.41 -6.67 9.06
C PRO A 69 -14.96 -6.18 8.99
N LYS A 70 -14.56 -5.66 7.82
CA LYS A 70 -13.32 -4.91 7.62
C LYS A 70 -13.67 -3.46 7.29
N ILE A 71 -13.25 -2.53 8.13
CA ILE A 71 -13.59 -1.10 8.05
C ILE A 71 -12.35 -0.32 7.68
N HIS A 72 -12.42 0.49 6.62
CA HIS A 72 -11.34 1.37 6.19
C HIS A 72 -11.61 2.81 6.63
N SER A 73 -10.59 3.45 7.17
CA SER A 73 -10.61 4.88 7.49
C SER A 73 -9.27 5.54 7.14
N THR A 74 -9.31 6.86 6.99
CA THR A 74 -8.12 7.68 6.73
C THR A 74 -8.00 8.73 7.80
N GLU A 75 -6.86 8.74 8.47
CA GLU A 75 -6.48 9.75 9.44
C GLU A 75 -5.51 10.75 8.80
N TYR A 76 -5.94 12.01 8.77
CA TYR A 76 -5.15 13.08 8.20
C TYR A 76 -4.31 13.78 9.26
N VAL A 77 -3.01 13.92 8.99
CA VAL A 77 -2.08 14.66 9.83
C VAL A 77 -1.49 15.85 9.07
N GLU A 78 -1.19 16.92 9.76
CA GLU A 78 -0.51 18.07 9.16
C GLU A 78 1.00 17.99 9.40
N LEU A 79 1.78 18.26 8.36
CA LEU A 79 3.23 18.37 8.50
C LEU A 79 3.60 19.56 9.41
N THR A 80 4.65 19.41 10.21
CA THR A 80 5.22 20.52 10.98
C THR A 80 5.76 21.60 10.04
N LYS A 81 5.94 22.81 10.54
CA LYS A 81 6.51 23.90 9.73
C LYS A 81 7.87 23.54 9.11
N LYS A 82 8.69 22.83 9.87
CA LYS A 82 10.01 22.34 9.42
C LYS A 82 9.87 21.35 8.27
N GLN A 83 8.95 20.38 8.43
CA GLN A 83 8.67 19.40 7.38
C GLN A 83 8.05 20.05 6.14
N GLN A 84 7.15 21.03 6.29
CA GLN A 84 6.56 21.75 5.15
C GLN A 84 7.62 22.47 4.33
N ILE A 85 8.61 23.12 4.97
CA ILE A 85 9.73 23.77 4.28
C ILE A 85 10.55 22.72 3.53
N MET A 86 10.96 21.65 4.20
CA MET A 86 11.74 20.56 3.60
C MET A 86 10.98 19.87 2.46
N TYR A 87 9.68 19.64 2.63
CA TYR A 87 8.81 19.08 1.60
C TYR A 87 8.80 19.96 0.34
N ARG A 88 8.62 21.26 0.51
CA ARG A 88 8.65 22.22 -0.58
C ARG A 88 10.04 22.26 -1.27
N ASP A 89 11.13 22.21 -0.49
CA ASP A 89 12.49 22.24 -1.02
C ASP A 89 12.81 20.98 -1.84
N ILE A 90 12.40 19.80 -1.34
CA ILE A 90 12.50 18.55 -2.09
C ILE A 90 11.64 18.62 -3.36
N LYS A 91 10.40 19.11 -3.24
CA LYS A 91 9.47 19.26 -4.36
C LYS A 91 10.04 20.17 -5.46
N ASN A 92 10.72 21.24 -5.10
CA ASN A 92 11.35 22.16 -6.04
C ASN A 92 12.70 21.67 -6.56
N GLY A 93 13.13 20.45 -6.20
CA GLY A 93 14.42 19.89 -6.58
C GLY A 93 15.61 20.48 -5.84
N ILE A 94 15.36 21.30 -4.81
CA ILE A 94 16.38 21.83 -3.92
C ILE A 94 16.58 20.83 -2.81
N ILE A 95 17.40 19.80 -3.06
CA ILE A 95 17.81 18.87 -2.01
C ILE A 95 18.94 19.55 -1.25
N ALA A 96 18.61 20.14 -0.10
CA ALA A 96 19.63 20.43 0.88
C ALA A 96 20.34 19.11 1.24
N ASP A 97 21.64 19.12 1.19
CA ASP A 97 22.58 18.01 1.33
C ASP A 97 22.27 17.14 2.58
N LEU A 98 21.37 16.19 2.42
CA LEU A 98 21.06 15.18 3.41
C LEU A 98 21.76 13.89 2.97
N GLU A 99 23.00 13.72 3.37
CA GLU A 99 23.86 12.57 3.10
C GLU A 99 24.34 12.44 1.64
N ASN A 100 25.21 13.34 1.15
CA ASN A 100 26.10 13.11 -0.02
C ASN A 100 25.52 12.38 -1.25
N ILE A 101 24.22 12.49 -1.55
CA ILE A 101 23.62 11.76 -2.65
C ILE A 101 22.65 12.61 -3.44
N LEU A 102 23.00 12.83 -4.70
CA LEU A 102 22.20 13.19 -5.85
C LEU A 102 21.98 14.68 -6.14
N THR A 103 22.91 15.21 -6.87
CA THR A 103 22.82 16.46 -7.63
C THR A 103 22.06 16.34 -8.97
N SER A 104 21.20 15.35 -9.15
CA SER A 104 20.35 15.27 -10.34
C SER A 104 18.88 15.19 -9.92
N VAL A 105 18.11 16.17 -10.35
CA VAL A 105 16.65 16.22 -10.19
C VAL A 105 16.01 15.10 -11.00
N ASN A 106 15.92 13.91 -10.42
CA ASN A 106 15.15 12.82 -10.98
C ASN A 106 13.77 12.81 -10.29
N PRO A 107 12.65 13.00 -11.02
CA PRO A 107 11.31 13.00 -10.45
C PRO A 107 11.01 11.77 -9.58
N LEU A 108 11.55 10.61 -9.95
CA LEU A 108 11.37 9.38 -9.18
C LEU A 108 12.08 9.47 -7.81
N SER A 109 13.30 9.97 -7.78
CA SER A 109 14.05 10.17 -6.53
C SER A 109 13.37 11.20 -5.64
N CYS A 110 12.83 12.27 -6.23
CA CYS A 110 12.07 13.29 -5.52
C CYS A 110 10.82 12.68 -4.85
N THR A 111 10.00 11.95 -5.60
CA THR A 111 8.84 11.23 -5.10
C THR A 111 9.18 10.31 -3.92
N LEU A 112 10.29 9.58 -4.04
CA LEU A 112 10.75 8.66 -3.00
C LEU A 112 11.13 9.42 -1.72
N ARG A 113 11.84 10.54 -1.82
CA ARG A 113 12.22 11.39 -0.68
C ARG A 113 11.02 12.06 -0.01
N LEU A 114 10.05 12.55 -0.80
CA LEU A 114 8.81 13.11 -0.28
C LEU A 114 8.06 12.09 0.58
N ARG A 115 7.93 10.86 0.11
CA ARG A 115 7.29 9.76 0.86
C ARG A 115 8.05 9.37 2.13
N GLN A 116 9.38 9.37 2.08
CA GLN A 116 10.20 9.12 3.26
C GLN A 116 10.06 10.23 4.30
N LEU A 117 9.97 11.48 3.86
CA LEU A 117 9.74 12.62 4.76
C LEU A 117 8.36 12.55 5.43
N THR A 118 7.31 12.29 4.67
CA THR A 118 5.95 12.15 5.21
C THR A 118 5.81 10.94 6.15
N GLY A 119 6.63 9.90 5.96
CA GLY A 119 6.72 8.74 6.84
C GLY A 119 7.50 8.97 8.13
N GLY A 120 8.14 10.14 8.31
CA GLY A 120 8.84 10.51 9.54
C GLY A 120 10.36 10.40 9.49
N LEU A 121 10.97 10.24 8.29
CA LEU A 121 12.42 10.36 8.15
C LEU A 121 12.84 11.83 8.00
N PHE A 122 14.11 12.12 8.32
CA PHE A 122 14.80 13.40 8.16
C PHE A 122 14.41 14.51 9.14
N THR A 123 13.46 14.29 10.04
CA THR A 123 13.07 15.23 11.10
C THR A 123 12.89 14.48 12.42
N GLU A 124 13.12 15.16 13.54
CA GLU A 124 12.85 14.60 14.87
C GLU A 124 11.34 14.54 15.16
N GLU A 125 10.61 15.54 14.66
CA GLU A 125 9.16 15.63 14.77
C GLU A 125 8.52 14.66 13.76
N ASN A 126 7.57 13.84 14.21
CA ASN A 126 6.87 12.88 13.37
C ASN A 126 5.36 12.89 13.66
N PRO A 127 4.58 13.77 13.00
CA PRO A 127 3.15 13.89 13.25
C PRO A 127 2.35 12.59 13.04
N LYS A 128 2.78 11.72 12.11
CA LYS A 128 2.12 10.42 11.95
C LYS A 128 2.38 9.50 13.14
N LEU A 129 3.60 9.51 13.69
CA LEU A 129 3.92 8.73 14.88
C LEU A 129 3.17 9.27 16.10
N GLU A 130 3.14 10.58 16.28
CA GLU A 130 2.39 11.23 17.38
C GLU A 130 0.90 10.87 17.29
N ARG A 131 0.30 10.96 16.11
CA ARG A 131 -1.09 10.57 15.90
C ARG A 131 -1.31 9.07 16.15
N LEU A 132 -0.38 8.21 15.70
CA LEU A 132 -0.46 6.78 15.96
C LEU A 132 -0.40 6.48 17.45
N MET A 133 0.51 7.11 18.20
CA MET A 133 0.62 6.94 19.67
C MET A 133 -0.66 7.37 20.38
N ASP A 134 -1.24 8.51 19.97
CA ASP A 134 -2.54 8.95 20.47
C ASP A 134 -3.64 7.91 20.21
N MET A 135 -3.68 7.33 19.02
CA MET A 135 -4.65 6.28 18.67
C MET A 135 -4.41 4.96 19.40
N LEU A 136 -3.14 4.63 19.71
CA LEU A 136 -2.77 3.43 20.46
C LEU A 136 -3.00 3.57 21.97
N SER A 137 -3.31 4.78 22.47
CA SER A 137 -3.60 4.98 23.88
C SER A 137 -4.80 4.15 24.33
N GLU A 138 -4.84 3.79 25.62
CA GLU A 138 -5.91 2.95 26.20
C GLU A 138 -7.31 3.57 26.08
N GLU A 139 -7.39 4.88 25.85
CA GLU A 139 -8.65 5.59 25.65
C GLU A 139 -9.26 5.29 24.27
N ASN A 140 -8.42 5.01 23.26
CA ASN A 140 -8.83 4.87 21.87
C ASN A 140 -8.86 3.40 21.39
N ILE A 141 -7.90 2.56 21.87
CA ILE A 141 -7.89 1.13 21.57
C ILE A 141 -8.18 0.36 22.87
N PRO A 142 -9.31 -0.37 22.93
CA PRO A 142 -9.66 -1.15 24.11
C PRO A 142 -8.57 -2.14 24.53
N ASN A 143 -8.41 -2.34 25.82
CA ASN A 143 -7.47 -3.31 26.37
C ASN A 143 -7.70 -4.72 25.79
N GLY A 144 -6.62 -5.38 25.38
CA GLY A 144 -6.63 -6.71 24.80
C GLY A 144 -6.58 -6.77 23.29
N TYR A 145 -6.79 -5.66 22.58
CA TYR A 145 -6.62 -5.61 21.12
C TYR A 145 -5.15 -5.47 20.71
N LYS A 146 -4.82 -6.07 19.57
CA LYS A 146 -3.50 -6.01 18.96
C LYS A 146 -3.54 -5.28 17.63
N ALA A 147 -2.41 -4.67 17.23
CA ALA A 147 -2.32 -3.92 16.00
C ALA A 147 -1.13 -4.33 15.13
N LEU A 148 -1.32 -4.25 13.80
CA LEU A 148 -0.27 -4.33 12.80
C LEU A 148 0.08 -2.92 12.31
N ILE A 149 1.36 -2.63 12.18
CA ILE A 149 1.86 -1.35 11.66
C ILE A 149 2.73 -1.63 10.45
N PHE A 150 2.29 -1.12 9.30
CA PHE A 150 2.94 -1.34 8.02
C PHE A 150 3.58 -0.08 7.47
N SER A 151 4.79 -0.22 6.96
CA SER A 151 5.42 0.74 6.06
C SER A 151 6.06 0.01 4.88
N GLN A 152 6.28 0.71 3.78
CA GLN A 152 7.05 0.19 2.65
C GLN A 152 8.57 0.23 2.93
N TRP A 153 8.99 1.08 3.89
CA TRP A 153 10.38 1.39 4.14
C TRP A 153 10.88 0.82 5.47
N GLU A 154 11.94 0.00 5.41
CA GLU A 154 12.54 -0.56 6.62
C GLU A 154 13.04 0.52 7.59
N LYS A 155 13.65 1.61 7.08
CA LYS A 155 14.10 2.73 7.92
C LYS A 155 12.95 3.42 8.66
N ILE A 156 11.76 3.49 8.06
CA ILE A 156 10.58 4.02 8.74
C ILE A 156 10.12 3.04 9.81
N THR A 157 10.06 1.74 9.51
CA THR A 157 9.69 0.75 10.52
C THR A 157 10.64 0.74 11.73
N GLU A 158 11.93 1.03 11.53
CA GLU A 158 12.92 1.17 12.62
C GLU A 158 12.56 2.34 13.54
N VAL A 159 12.23 3.51 12.98
CA VAL A 159 11.83 4.70 13.77
C VAL A 159 10.61 4.38 14.63
N TYR A 160 9.59 3.74 14.05
CA TYR A 160 8.38 3.37 14.78
C TYR A 160 8.63 2.26 15.80
N TYR A 161 9.47 1.28 15.48
CA TYR A 161 9.85 0.23 16.42
C TYR A 161 10.53 0.80 17.67
N GLU A 162 11.51 1.70 17.50
CA GLU A 162 12.20 2.33 18.62
C GLU A 162 11.26 3.18 19.49
N ALA A 163 10.37 3.94 18.85
CA ALA A 163 9.44 4.81 19.57
C ALA A 163 8.34 4.05 20.34
N LEU A 164 7.97 2.86 19.87
CA LEU A 164 6.86 2.06 20.40
C LEU A 164 7.32 0.86 21.23
N LYS A 165 8.55 0.85 21.72
CA LYS A 165 9.12 -0.27 22.52
C LYS A 165 8.32 -0.61 23.76
N GLU A 166 7.64 0.35 24.36
CA GLU A 166 6.80 0.14 25.54
C GLU A 166 5.63 -0.84 25.27
N TYR A 167 5.19 -0.97 24.02
CA TYR A 167 4.15 -1.92 23.61
C TYR A 167 4.70 -3.31 23.29
N ASN A 168 5.99 -3.57 23.58
CA ASN A 168 6.68 -4.85 23.30
C ASN A 168 6.46 -5.37 21.87
N PRO A 169 6.76 -4.58 20.81
CA PRO A 169 6.39 -4.91 19.45
C PRO A 169 7.20 -6.09 18.88
N ALA A 170 6.53 -6.96 18.13
CA ALA A 170 7.17 -7.89 17.20
C ALA A 170 7.73 -7.13 16.01
N TYR A 171 8.93 -7.51 15.51
CA TYR A 171 9.60 -6.81 14.41
C TYR A 171 9.86 -7.72 13.22
N ILE A 172 9.12 -7.49 12.11
CA ILE A 172 9.08 -8.38 10.94
C ILE A 172 9.47 -7.61 9.67
N VAL A 173 10.76 -7.63 9.34
CA VAL A 173 11.32 -6.95 8.15
C VAL A 173 12.23 -7.88 7.35
N GLY A 174 12.59 -7.46 6.13
CA GLY A 174 13.37 -8.29 5.21
C GLY A 174 14.76 -8.71 5.70
N LYS A 175 15.42 -7.87 6.52
CA LYS A 175 16.75 -8.15 7.11
C LYS A 175 16.75 -9.18 8.23
N VAL A 176 15.59 -9.44 8.86
CA VAL A 176 15.44 -10.46 9.90
C VAL A 176 15.40 -11.84 9.26
N SER A 177 16.06 -12.83 9.85
CA SER A 177 16.08 -14.20 9.32
C SER A 177 14.66 -14.79 9.21
N PRO A 178 14.40 -15.75 8.31
CA PRO A 178 13.10 -16.41 8.23
C PRO A 178 12.68 -17.05 9.56
N GLU A 179 13.63 -17.65 10.27
CA GLU A 179 13.43 -18.32 11.57
C GLU A 179 13.01 -17.30 12.64
N ASP A 180 13.71 -16.17 12.73
CA ASP A 180 13.40 -15.11 13.69
C ASP A 180 12.07 -14.44 13.35
N ARG A 181 11.74 -14.24 12.07
CA ARG A 181 10.44 -13.72 11.66
C ARG A 181 9.29 -14.64 12.06
N GLU A 182 9.50 -15.97 11.99
CA GLU A 182 8.50 -16.93 12.44
C GLU A 182 8.35 -16.88 13.98
N ALA A 183 9.45 -16.74 14.72
CA ALA A 183 9.42 -16.58 16.17
C ALA A 183 8.69 -15.29 16.59
N GLU A 184 8.94 -14.17 15.90
CA GLU A 184 8.24 -12.91 16.13
C GLU A 184 6.74 -13.00 15.82
N LYS A 185 6.35 -13.72 14.77
CA LYS A 185 4.95 -14.02 14.46
C LYS A 185 4.29 -14.81 15.60
N GLU A 186 4.92 -15.91 16.04
CA GLU A 186 4.40 -16.73 17.14
C GLU A 186 4.29 -15.92 18.43
N ARG A 187 5.27 -15.05 18.71
CA ARG A 187 5.23 -14.13 19.85
C ARG A 187 4.03 -13.19 19.75
N PHE A 188 3.82 -12.56 18.60
CA PHE A 188 2.65 -11.68 18.40
C PHE A 188 1.32 -12.42 18.59
N GLN A 189 1.21 -13.64 18.10
CA GLN A 189 -0.03 -14.40 18.19
C GLN A 189 -0.32 -14.88 19.62
N ASN A 190 0.68 -15.29 20.39
CA ASN A 190 0.51 -16.04 21.63
C ASN A 190 0.85 -15.26 22.93
N ASP A 191 1.70 -14.24 22.85
CA ASP A 191 2.09 -13.42 23.98
C ASP A 191 1.12 -12.24 24.15
N PRO A 192 0.32 -12.15 25.23
CA PRO A 192 -0.60 -11.04 25.46
C PRO A 192 0.12 -9.68 25.65
N GLU A 193 1.38 -9.69 26.10
CA GLU A 193 2.18 -8.46 26.27
C GLU A 193 2.75 -7.94 24.95
N CYS A 194 2.79 -8.75 23.90
CA CYS A 194 3.18 -8.32 22.56
C CYS A 194 1.98 -7.70 21.87
N LYS A 195 1.76 -6.40 22.06
CA LYS A 195 0.56 -5.69 21.57
C LYS A 195 0.64 -5.26 20.11
N LEU A 196 1.84 -5.10 19.56
CA LEU A 196 2.06 -4.61 18.22
C LEU A 196 2.91 -5.58 17.39
N ALA A 197 2.68 -5.61 16.07
CA ALA A 197 3.65 -6.12 15.12
C ALA A 197 3.98 -5.03 14.09
N ILE A 198 5.25 -4.70 13.96
CA ILE A 198 5.75 -3.64 13.07
C ILE A 198 6.61 -4.28 11.97
N GLY A 199 6.31 -3.95 10.73
CA GLY A 199 7.08 -4.52 9.64
C GLY A 199 6.84 -3.88 8.28
N THR A 200 7.63 -4.33 7.31
CA THR A 200 7.44 -3.87 5.93
C THR A 200 6.30 -4.63 5.26
N ILE A 201 5.56 -3.93 4.36
CA ILE A 201 4.48 -4.55 3.56
C ILE A 201 4.99 -5.81 2.85
N GLY A 202 6.21 -5.78 2.28
CA GLY A 202 6.80 -6.91 1.58
C GLY A 202 7.13 -8.10 2.48
N ALA A 203 7.66 -7.88 3.68
CA ALA A 203 8.08 -8.96 4.58
C ALA A 203 6.93 -9.52 5.42
N MET A 204 6.13 -8.65 6.03
CA MET A 204 5.04 -9.04 6.92
C MET A 204 3.74 -9.30 6.15
N GLY A 205 3.56 -8.67 4.98
CA GLY A 205 2.38 -8.85 4.11
C GLY A 205 2.34 -10.19 3.36
N THR A 206 3.36 -11.05 3.46
CA THR A 206 3.40 -12.34 2.77
C THR A 206 3.66 -13.49 3.73
N GLY A 207 2.94 -14.60 3.55
CA GLY A 207 3.20 -15.88 4.25
C GLY A 207 2.72 -16.00 5.70
N PHE A 208 2.44 -14.90 6.39
CA PHE A 208 2.05 -14.91 7.81
C PHE A 208 0.53 -14.92 8.03
N THR A 209 0.10 -15.43 9.17
CA THR A 209 -1.25 -15.32 9.69
C THR A 209 -1.17 -14.55 11.01
N LEU A 210 -1.85 -13.39 11.10
CA LEU A 210 -1.76 -12.46 12.22
C LEU A 210 -3.18 -12.06 12.69
N THR A 211 -4.05 -13.07 12.83
CA THR A 211 -5.50 -12.91 13.10
C THR A 211 -5.84 -12.38 14.47
N LYS A 212 -4.89 -12.29 15.38
CA LYS A 212 -5.09 -11.64 16.68
C LYS A 212 -5.11 -10.11 16.60
N ALA A 213 -4.79 -9.55 15.42
CA ALA A 213 -4.87 -8.11 15.19
C ALA A 213 -6.29 -7.68 14.80
N SER A 214 -6.82 -6.69 15.50
CA SER A 214 -8.07 -6.01 15.16
C SER A 214 -7.86 -4.62 14.55
N TYR A 215 -6.60 -4.15 14.54
CA TYR A 215 -6.20 -2.88 13.93
C TYR A 215 -5.04 -3.08 12.97
N VAL A 216 -5.11 -2.39 11.83
CA VAL A 216 -4.05 -2.37 10.81
C VAL A 216 -3.77 -0.92 10.48
N PHE A 217 -2.57 -0.45 10.75
CA PHE A 217 -2.13 0.91 10.44
C PHE A 217 -1.17 0.90 9.25
N PHE A 218 -1.44 1.73 8.27
CA PHE A 218 -0.50 2.04 7.20
C PHE A 218 0.11 3.41 7.43
N ILE A 219 1.41 3.45 7.70
CA ILE A 219 2.19 4.69 7.74
C ILE A 219 2.36 5.24 6.33
N ASP A 220 2.57 4.34 5.39
CA ASP A 220 2.56 4.56 3.95
C ASP A 220 2.14 3.28 3.24
N LYS A 221 1.55 3.39 2.05
CA LYS A 221 1.06 2.26 1.26
C LYS A 221 1.99 1.91 0.10
N ALA A 222 1.98 0.66 -0.33
CA ALA A 222 2.60 0.26 -1.58
C ALA A 222 1.85 0.88 -2.78
N TRP A 223 2.56 1.06 -3.90
CA TRP A 223 1.98 1.53 -5.17
C TRP A 223 1.01 0.53 -5.81
N VAL A 224 1.06 -0.71 -5.38
CA VAL A 224 0.22 -1.81 -5.87
C VAL A 224 -0.89 -2.05 -4.85
N SER A 225 -2.14 -1.82 -5.23
CA SER A 225 -3.31 -2.04 -4.35
C SER A 225 -3.37 -3.47 -3.82
N GLY A 226 -2.98 -4.46 -4.64
CA GLY A 226 -2.93 -5.86 -4.25
C GLY A 226 -1.97 -6.17 -3.09
N ASP A 227 -0.84 -5.46 -3.01
CA ASP A 227 0.13 -5.66 -1.92
C ASP A 227 -0.44 -5.14 -0.59
N ASN A 228 -1.13 -3.99 -0.64
CA ASN A 228 -1.82 -3.43 0.52
C ASN A 228 -2.97 -4.35 0.99
N ALA A 229 -3.81 -4.80 0.06
CA ALA A 229 -4.90 -5.74 0.36
C ALA A 229 -4.36 -7.06 0.94
N GLN A 230 -3.22 -7.56 0.43
CA GLN A 230 -2.58 -8.75 0.97
C GLN A 230 -2.06 -8.54 2.39
N ALA A 231 -1.53 -7.36 2.71
CA ALA A 231 -1.10 -7.00 4.06
C ALA A 231 -2.29 -6.92 5.03
N GLU A 232 -3.41 -6.29 4.63
CA GLU A 232 -4.65 -6.27 5.41
C GLU A 232 -5.18 -7.70 5.70
N ASP A 233 -5.05 -8.57 4.71
CA ASP A 233 -5.50 -9.96 4.78
C ASP A 233 -4.66 -10.83 5.74
N ARG A 234 -3.60 -10.30 6.35
CA ARG A 234 -2.91 -10.97 7.46
C ARG A 234 -3.74 -10.93 8.75
N ALA A 235 -4.43 -9.81 8.98
CA ALA A 235 -5.37 -9.67 10.09
C ALA A 235 -6.76 -10.24 9.73
N HIS A 236 -7.28 -9.95 8.53
CA HIS A 236 -8.61 -10.33 8.09
C HIS A 236 -8.61 -11.68 7.34
N ARG A 237 -8.59 -12.77 8.08
CA ARG A 237 -8.49 -14.14 7.56
C ARG A 237 -9.34 -15.11 8.37
N ILE A 238 -9.51 -16.34 7.91
CA ILE A 238 -10.14 -17.42 8.68
C ILE A 238 -9.46 -17.53 10.05
N GLY A 239 -10.25 -17.41 11.11
CA GLY A 239 -9.80 -17.35 12.51
C GLY A 239 -9.75 -15.94 13.11
N THR A 240 -10.14 -14.90 12.35
CA THR A 240 -10.38 -13.55 12.90
C THR A 240 -11.73 -13.56 13.62
N GLU A 241 -11.74 -13.09 14.85
CA GLU A 241 -12.92 -13.09 15.74
C GLU A 241 -13.59 -11.71 15.80
N ASP A 242 -12.81 -10.64 15.63
CA ASP A 242 -13.25 -9.25 15.77
C ASP A 242 -13.25 -8.48 14.45
N THR A 243 -13.96 -7.36 14.41
CA THR A 243 -13.90 -6.40 13.33
C THR A 243 -12.45 -5.92 13.12
N VAL A 244 -11.98 -5.90 11.89
CA VAL A 244 -10.64 -5.38 11.53
C VAL A 244 -10.75 -3.94 11.05
N ASN A 245 -10.15 -3.03 11.79
CA ASN A 245 -10.08 -1.61 11.46
C ASN A 245 -8.77 -1.32 10.71
N VAL A 246 -8.87 -0.93 9.44
CA VAL A 246 -7.73 -0.56 8.59
C VAL A 246 -7.64 0.94 8.49
N ILE A 247 -6.55 1.50 8.98
CA ILE A 247 -6.37 2.94 9.14
C ILE A 247 -5.14 3.38 8.37
N SER A 248 -5.32 4.32 7.44
CA SER A 248 -4.24 4.94 6.68
C SER A 248 -3.86 6.28 7.29
N LEU A 249 -2.61 6.49 7.62
CA LEU A 249 -2.08 7.77 8.08
C LEU A 249 -1.60 8.58 6.87
N VAL A 250 -2.27 9.68 6.56
CA VAL A 250 -2.05 10.49 5.37
C VAL A 250 -1.63 11.90 5.75
N ALA A 251 -0.46 12.33 5.29
CA ALA A 251 -0.03 13.71 5.47
C ALA A 251 -0.79 14.61 4.49
N LYS A 252 -1.55 15.57 5.05
CA LYS A 252 -2.45 16.44 4.30
C LYS A 252 -1.69 17.39 3.36
N GLY A 253 -2.20 17.58 2.15
CA GLY A 253 -1.59 18.43 1.12
C GLY A 253 -0.26 17.90 0.57
N THR A 254 -0.03 16.60 0.66
CA THR A 254 1.22 15.97 0.22
C THR A 254 0.99 14.86 -0.82
N ILE A 255 2.08 14.23 -1.23
CA ILE A 255 2.07 13.07 -2.13
C ILE A 255 1.25 11.90 -1.58
N ASP A 256 1.06 11.81 -0.27
CA ASP A 256 0.28 10.72 0.34
C ASP A 256 -1.17 10.73 -0.14
N GLU A 257 -1.80 11.92 -0.23
CA GLU A 257 -3.17 12.06 -0.78
C GLU A 257 -3.24 11.58 -2.22
N GLY A 258 -2.27 11.97 -3.03
CA GLY A 258 -2.22 11.54 -4.42
C GLY A 258 -1.97 10.02 -4.58
N ILE A 259 -1.30 9.38 -3.63
CA ILE A 259 -1.15 7.92 -3.61
C ILE A 259 -2.48 7.25 -3.27
N GLU A 260 -3.23 7.78 -2.30
CA GLU A 260 -4.57 7.26 -1.98
C GLU A 260 -5.49 7.33 -3.21
N GLU A 261 -5.54 8.47 -3.90
CA GLU A 261 -6.31 8.63 -5.13
C GLU A 261 -5.88 7.62 -6.20
N TYR A 262 -4.57 7.48 -6.44
CA TYR A 262 -4.01 6.53 -7.40
C TYR A 262 -4.39 5.08 -7.07
N LEU A 263 -4.38 4.69 -5.80
CA LEU A 263 -4.73 3.34 -5.36
C LEU A 263 -6.22 3.04 -5.57
N ILE A 264 -7.09 4.01 -5.32
CA ILE A 264 -8.54 3.90 -5.59
C ILE A 264 -8.78 3.66 -7.09
N GLU A 265 -8.11 4.41 -7.96
CA GLU A 265 -8.26 4.25 -9.42
C GLU A 265 -7.72 2.92 -9.94
N ASN A 266 -6.58 2.44 -9.41
CA ASN A 266 -6.04 1.13 -9.77
C ASN A 266 -6.95 -0.02 -9.28
N GLN A 267 -7.59 0.14 -8.15
CA GLN A 267 -8.59 -0.82 -7.68
C GLN A 267 -9.79 -0.86 -8.62
N ASP A 268 -10.28 0.30 -9.07
CA ASP A 268 -11.37 0.39 -10.06
C ASP A 268 -11.01 -0.32 -11.38
N LEU A 269 -9.78 -0.17 -11.87
CA LEU A 269 -9.30 -0.90 -13.03
C LEU A 269 -9.32 -2.42 -12.82
N PHE A 270 -8.82 -2.87 -11.67
CA PHE A 270 -8.84 -4.29 -11.32
C PHE A 270 -10.27 -4.83 -11.27
N ASP A 271 -11.18 -4.12 -10.61
CA ASP A 271 -12.59 -4.51 -10.47
C ASP A 271 -13.29 -4.57 -11.83
N ARG A 272 -12.97 -3.68 -12.76
CA ARG A 272 -13.52 -3.71 -14.14
C ARG A 272 -12.99 -4.87 -14.96
N VAL A 273 -11.72 -5.20 -14.85
CA VAL A 273 -11.11 -6.28 -15.64
C VAL A 273 -11.43 -7.64 -15.08
N VAL A 274 -11.30 -7.80 -13.76
CA VAL A 274 -11.41 -9.10 -13.10
C VAL A 274 -12.84 -9.38 -12.64
N ASP A 275 -13.52 -8.39 -12.07
CA ASP A 275 -14.87 -8.55 -11.52
C ASP A 275 -15.99 -8.06 -12.46
N GLY A 276 -15.65 -7.41 -13.58
CA GLY A 276 -16.60 -6.84 -14.53
C GLY A 276 -17.40 -5.65 -13.99
N LYS A 277 -16.93 -5.03 -12.90
CA LYS A 277 -17.57 -3.90 -12.19
C LYS A 277 -16.59 -2.75 -12.06
N GLY A 278 -17.07 -1.51 -11.93
CA GLY A 278 -16.24 -0.34 -11.71
C GLY A 278 -16.72 0.90 -12.46
N SER A 279 -16.22 2.07 -12.07
CA SER A 279 -16.57 3.37 -12.65
C SER A 279 -15.56 3.82 -13.72
N LYS A 280 -15.90 4.84 -14.50
CA LYS A 280 -15.00 5.42 -15.51
C LYS A 280 -14.19 6.57 -14.89
N HIS A 281 -13.03 6.30 -14.31
CA HIS A 281 -12.09 7.35 -13.90
C HIS A 281 -10.88 7.41 -14.83
N ASP A 282 -10.38 8.63 -15.10
CA ASP A 282 -9.26 8.86 -16.02
C ASP A 282 -7.94 8.93 -15.23
N ILE A 283 -7.15 7.86 -15.30
CA ILE A 283 -5.83 7.71 -14.67
C ILE A 283 -4.88 8.88 -14.98
N ARG A 284 -5.10 9.58 -16.13
CA ARG A 284 -4.28 10.73 -16.51
C ARG A 284 -4.40 11.90 -15.55
N GLN A 285 -5.57 12.10 -14.98
CA GLN A 285 -5.84 13.25 -14.12
C GLN A 285 -5.06 13.12 -12.81
N VAL A 286 -4.94 11.91 -12.27
CA VAL A 286 -4.22 11.64 -11.02
C VAL A 286 -2.71 11.68 -11.23
N LEU A 287 -2.19 11.04 -12.26
CA LEU A 287 -0.75 11.12 -12.56
C LEU A 287 -0.31 12.57 -12.86
N ASN A 288 -1.14 13.35 -13.56
CA ASN A 288 -0.85 14.75 -13.80
C ASN A 288 -0.98 15.61 -12.53
N ASN A 289 -1.87 15.25 -11.61
CA ASN A 289 -1.98 15.93 -10.32
C ASN A 289 -0.81 15.56 -9.39
N LEU A 290 -0.39 14.31 -9.38
CA LEU A 290 0.84 13.85 -8.70
C LEU A 290 2.10 14.49 -9.28
N LEU A 291 2.14 14.68 -10.60
CA LEU A 291 3.28 15.23 -11.34
C LEU A 291 3.19 16.74 -11.61
N LYS A 292 2.11 17.41 -11.21
CA LYS A 292 2.08 18.88 -11.08
C LYS A 292 3.01 19.34 -9.94
N ILE A 293 4.07 18.61 -9.86
CA ILE A 293 5.27 18.91 -9.10
C ILE A 293 6.13 19.83 -9.95
#